data_7a73a8d27a95a7217ee7ac595a2bfed2
#
_entry.id   7a73a8d27a95a7217ee7ac595a2bfed2
#
_cell.length_a   1.000
_cell.length_b   1.000
_cell.length_c   1.000
_cell.angle_alpha   90.00
_cell.angle_beta   90.00
_cell.angle_gamma   90.00
#
_symmetry.space_group_name_H-M   'P 1'
#
loop_
_entity.id
_entity.type
_entity.pdbx_description
1 polymer ?
#
loop_
_entity_poly.entity_id
_entity_poly.type
_entity_poly.pdbx_seq_one_letter_code
_entity_poly.pdbx_strand_id
1 'polypeptide(L)'
;MFRETVRDGVFVRLLEERHAPEVFAVVDRERTYLREWLPWVDLSTEVEHTRNFIKTSLEQFARNDGFAGGIWAGEEYIGGIGTHKIDWLNRRVEIGYWIAQRFQGRGIVTDACRAVIDYVFQEWKLNRAEIHCAPGNEKSCAIPKRLGFQFEATLRESQLVNGKYLDTNVYAMLARDWEKLKR
;
A
#
# COMPACT_ATOMS: atom_id res chain seq x y z
N MET A 1 -15.96 7.93 -8.61
CA MET A 1 -14.56 7.46 -8.76
C MET A 1 -13.80 8.00 -7.57
N PHE A 2 -13.18 7.13 -6.78
CA PHE A 2 -12.32 7.56 -5.70
C PHE A 2 -11.03 8.14 -6.29
N ARG A 3 -10.80 9.42 -6.05
CA ARG A 3 -9.58 10.12 -6.41
C ARG A 3 -9.25 11.12 -5.31
N GLU A 4 -8.09 10.98 -4.72
CA GLU A 4 -7.58 11.87 -3.69
C GLU A 4 -6.29 12.52 -4.15
N THR A 5 -6.22 13.85 -4.08
CA THR A 5 -4.99 14.60 -4.36
C THR A 5 -4.12 14.56 -3.11
N VAL A 6 -2.95 13.94 -3.20
CA VAL A 6 -2.03 13.79 -2.06
C VAL A 6 -0.96 14.87 -2.02
N ARG A 7 -0.64 15.42 -3.19
CA ARG A 7 0.19 16.63 -3.39
C ARG A 7 -0.03 17.15 -4.80
N ASP A 8 0.51 18.31 -5.11
CA ASP A 8 0.41 18.89 -6.45
C ASP A 8 0.89 17.91 -7.53
N GLY A 9 0.01 17.65 -8.51
CA GLY A 9 0.24 16.73 -9.60
C GLY A 9 0.28 15.23 -9.23
N VAL A 10 0.07 14.85 -7.96
CA VAL A 10 0.07 13.45 -7.53
C VAL A 10 -1.28 13.05 -6.92
N PHE A 11 -1.80 11.91 -7.38
CA PHE A 11 -3.12 11.42 -6.99
C PHE A 11 -3.07 9.96 -6.57
N VAL A 12 -3.93 9.59 -5.62
CA VAL A 12 -4.34 8.20 -5.38
C VAL A 12 -5.71 8.01 -6.04
N ARG A 13 -5.84 6.98 -6.87
CA ARG A 13 -7.11 6.62 -7.54
C ARG A 13 -7.38 5.14 -7.37
N LEU A 14 -8.65 4.75 -7.27
CA LEU A 14 -9.04 3.35 -7.34
C LEU A 14 -8.57 2.74 -8.67
N LEU A 15 -8.02 1.54 -8.63
CA LEU A 15 -7.68 0.80 -9.85
C LEU A 15 -8.96 0.34 -10.55
N GLU A 16 -8.96 0.45 -11.88
CA GLU A 16 -10.02 -0.04 -12.78
C GLU A 16 -9.39 -1.03 -13.79
N GLU A 17 -10.15 -1.99 -14.30
CA GLU A 17 -9.63 -3.04 -15.20
C GLU A 17 -8.89 -2.47 -16.43
N ARG A 18 -9.32 -1.31 -16.93
CA ARG A 18 -8.64 -0.62 -18.05
C ARG A 18 -7.20 -0.20 -17.74
N HIS A 19 -6.84 -0.08 -16.46
CA HIS A 19 -5.48 0.28 -16.04
C HIS A 19 -4.51 -0.94 -16.06
N ALA A 20 -5.02 -2.17 -16.26
CA ALA A 20 -4.20 -3.36 -16.18
C ALA A 20 -2.95 -3.35 -17.07
N PRO A 21 -3.00 -2.91 -18.36
CA PRO A 21 -1.80 -2.85 -19.19
C PRO A 21 -0.74 -1.89 -18.65
N GLU A 22 -1.15 -0.71 -18.17
CA GLU A 22 -0.24 0.29 -17.63
C GLU A 22 0.39 -0.18 -16.31
N VAL A 23 -0.41 -0.71 -15.41
CA VAL A 23 0.06 -1.28 -14.13
C VAL A 23 1.05 -2.40 -14.37
N PHE A 24 0.72 -3.36 -15.27
CA PHE A 24 1.61 -4.45 -15.62
C PHE A 24 2.94 -3.95 -16.19
N ALA A 25 2.91 -3.00 -17.12
CA ALA A 25 4.12 -2.46 -17.73
C ALA A 25 5.07 -1.82 -16.70
N VAL A 26 4.52 -1.15 -15.69
CA VAL A 26 5.34 -0.58 -14.60
C VAL A 26 5.87 -1.69 -13.69
N VAL A 27 5.06 -2.65 -13.30
CA VAL A 27 5.50 -3.81 -12.48
C VAL A 27 6.61 -4.58 -13.18
N ASP A 28 6.44 -4.86 -14.48
CA ASP A 28 7.41 -5.62 -15.26
C ASP A 28 8.74 -4.87 -15.41
N ARG A 29 8.70 -3.59 -15.67
CA ARG A 29 9.90 -2.73 -15.72
C ARG A 29 10.65 -2.69 -14.38
N GLU A 30 9.93 -2.66 -13.28
CA GLU A 30 10.47 -2.55 -11.92
C GLU A 30 10.69 -3.95 -11.26
N ARG A 31 10.45 -5.04 -11.98
CA ARG A 31 10.40 -6.42 -11.48
C ARG A 31 11.60 -6.80 -10.61
N THR A 32 12.82 -6.54 -11.08
CA THR A 32 14.06 -6.91 -10.39
C THR A 32 14.11 -6.30 -8.99
N TYR A 33 13.69 -5.06 -8.85
CA TYR A 33 13.65 -4.34 -7.58
C TYR A 33 12.47 -4.78 -6.70
N LEU A 34 11.25 -4.86 -7.28
CA LEU A 34 10.03 -5.15 -6.51
C LEU A 34 10.02 -6.56 -5.94
N ARG A 35 10.53 -7.54 -6.69
CA ARG A 35 10.54 -8.94 -6.27
C ARG A 35 11.41 -9.23 -5.04
N GLU A 36 12.30 -8.33 -4.67
CA GLU A 36 13.09 -8.46 -3.44
C GLU A 36 12.21 -8.44 -2.19
N TRP A 37 11.05 -7.77 -2.27
CA TRP A 37 10.19 -7.50 -1.13
C TRP A 37 8.75 -7.96 -1.30
N LEU A 38 8.29 -8.17 -2.54
CA LEU A 38 6.91 -8.40 -2.88
C LEU A 38 6.74 -9.78 -3.55
N PRO A 39 6.21 -10.79 -2.83
CA PRO A 39 6.14 -12.16 -3.33
C PRO A 39 5.23 -12.33 -4.54
N TRP A 40 4.24 -11.47 -4.72
CA TRP A 40 3.27 -11.52 -5.82
C TRP A 40 3.85 -11.11 -7.18
N VAL A 41 5.01 -10.43 -7.21
CA VAL A 41 5.62 -9.94 -8.45
C VAL A 41 5.97 -11.09 -9.40
N ASP A 42 6.45 -12.20 -8.88
CA ASP A 42 6.79 -13.38 -9.68
C ASP A 42 5.55 -14.13 -10.21
N LEU A 43 4.38 -13.87 -9.60
CA LEU A 43 3.10 -14.42 -10.07
C LEU A 43 2.43 -13.54 -11.13
N SER A 44 2.87 -12.28 -11.26
CA SER A 44 2.34 -11.32 -12.24
C SER A 44 3.21 -11.34 -13.51
N THR A 45 3.01 -12.33 -14.37
CA THR A 45 3.83 -12.57 -15.58
C THR A 45 3.19 -12.08 -16.88
N GLU A 46 1.92 -11.69 -16.85
CA GLU A 46 1.17 -11.18 -17.99
C GLU A 46 0.10 -10.17 -17.56
N VAL A 47 -0.40 -9.38 -18.49
CA VAL A 47 -1.42 -8.33 -18.25
C VAL A 47 -2.68 -8.91 -17.61
N GLU A 48 -3.05 -10.13 -17.96
CA GLU A 48 -4.28 -10.76 -17.48
C GLU A 48 -4.21 -11.09 -15.98
N HIS A 49 -3.04 -11.42 -15.44
CA HIS A 49 -2.85 -11.57 -13.99
C HIS A 49 -3.12 -10.26 -13.25
N THR A 50 -2.63 -9.14 -13.81
CA THR A 50 -2.90 -7.80 -13.27
C THR A 50 -4.38 -7.44 -13.38
N ARG A 51 -5.04 -7.76 -14.50
CA ARG A 51 -6.47 -7.53 -14.70
C ARG A 51 -7.31 -8.29 -13.67
N ASN A 52 -7.00 -9.56 -13.46
CA ASN A 52 -7.68 -10.41 -12.48
C ASN A 52 -7.49 -9.89 -11.05
N PHE A 53 -6.28 -9.43 -10.71
CA PHE A 53 -6.02 -8.76 -9.43
C PHE A 53 -6.91 -7.52 -9.27
N ILE A 54 -6.97 -6.64 -10.27
CA ILE A 54 -7.80 -5.42 -10.22
C ILE A 54 -9.28 -5.79 -10.08
N LYS A 55 -9.77 -6.76 -10.85
CA LYS A 55 -11.16 -7.23 -10.75
C LYS A 55 -11.50 -7.73 -9.36
N THR A 56 -10.67 -8.60 -8.77
CA THR A 56 -10.85 -9.09 -7.40
C THR A 56 -10.82 -7.95 -6.38
N SER A 57 -9.94 -6.96 -6.58
CA SER A 57 -9.87 -5.78 -5.71
C SER A 57 -11.10 -4.89 -5.81
N LEU A 58 -11.71 -4.76 -7.00
CA LEU A 58 -12.98 -4.04 -7.17
C LEU A 58 -14.15 -4.77 -6.51
N GLU A 59 -14.19 -6.09 -6.58
CA GLU A 59 -15.17 -6.90 -5.86
C GLU A 59 -15.00 -6.77 -4.34
N GLN A 60 -13.77 -6.73 -3.86
CA GLN A 60 -13.44 -6.50 -2.45
C GLN A 60 -13.90 -5.10 -2.00
N PHE A 61 -13.63 -4.08 -2.81
CA PHE A 61 -14.10 -2.72 -2.56
C PHE A 61 -15.62 -2.62 -2.52
N ALA A 62 -16.32 -3.27 -3.46
CA ALA A 62 -17.80 -3.29 -3.50
C ALA A 62 -18.41 -3.95 -2.26
N ARG A 63 -17.70 -4.90 -1.64
CA ARG A 63 -18.10 -5.54 -0.37
C ARG A 63 -17.65 -4.77 0.87
N ASN A 64 -17.05 -3.60 0.69
CA ASN A 64 -16.48 -2.81 1.78
C ASN A 64 -15.42 -3.58 2.61
N ASP A 65 -14.56 -4.35 1.94
CA ASP A 65 -13.57 -5.23 2.57
C ASP A 65 -12.11 -4.86 2.20
N GLY A 66 -11.90 -3.61 1.79
CA GLY A 66 -10.60 -3.06 1.39
C GLY A 66 -10.62 -2.46 -0.01
N PHE A 67 -9.47 -1.97 -0.47
CA PHE A 67 -9.31 -1.44 -1.83
C PHE A 67 -7.87 -1.57 -2.33
N ALA A 68 -7.70 -1.58 -3.64
CA ALA A 68 -6.43 -1.36 -4.30
C ALA A 68 -6.48 -0.04 -5.09
N GLY A 69 -5.63 0.90 -4.71
CA GLY A 69 -5.44 2.16 -5.40
C GLY A 69 -4.11 2.20 -6.15
N GLY A 70 -4.09 2.98 -7.22
CA GLY A 70 -2.85 3.37 -7.87
C GLY A 70 -2.39 4.74 -7.40
N ILE A 71 -1.10 4.99 -7.49
CA ILE A 71 -0.48 6.30 -7.33
C ILE A 71 -0.13 6.80 -8.73
N TRP A 72 -0.59 7.98 -9.10
CA TRP A 72 -0.32 8.64 -10.38
C TRP A 72 0.40 9.97 -10.19
N ALA A 73 1.38 10.24 -11.06
CA ALA A 73 1.96 11.57 -11.25
C ALA A 73 1.46 12.12 -12.59
N GLY A 74 0.53 13.07 -12.55
CA GLY A 74 -0.25 13.45 -13.73
C GLY A 74 -1.04 12.25 -14.26
N GLU A 75 -0.79 11.86 -15.50
CA GLU A 75 -1.39 10.69 -16.15
C GLU A 75 -0.54 9.42 -16.02
N GLU A 76 0.67 9.51 -15.48
CA GLU A 76 1.56 8.37 -15.36
C GLU A 76 1.29 7.57 -14.09
N TYR A 77 1.05 6.25 -14.23
CA TYR A 77 1.01 5.32 -13.10
C TYR A 77 2.43 5.08 -12.57
N ILE A 78 2.63 5.31 -11.28
CA ILE A 78 3.96 5.27 -10.65
C ILE A 78 4.09 4.30 -9.48
N GLY A 79 2.99 3.70 -9.03
CA GLY A 79 3.02 2.78 -7.90
C GLY A 79 1.63 2.39 -7.42
N GLY A 80 1.57 1.56 -6.40
CA GLY A 80 0.34 1.08 -5.79
C GLY A 80 0.27 1.40 -4.30
N ILE A 81 -0.95 1.59 -3.82
CA ILE A 81 -1.29 1.70 -2.40
C ILE A 81 -2.67 1.12 -2.18
N GLY A 82 -2.86 0.41 -1.09
CA GLY A 82 -4.16 -0.17 -0.79
C GLY A 82 -4.23 -0.71 0.62
N THR A 83 -5.33 -1.36 0.90
CA THR A 83 -5.53 -2.05 2.16
C THR A 83 -5.68 -3.55 1.90
N HIS A 84 -5.15 -4.34 2.80
CA HIS A 84 -5.52 -5.74 2.89
C HIS A 84 -6.93 -5.90 3.43
N LYS A 85 -7.38 -7.15 3.62
CA LYS A 85 -8.70 -7.44 4.17
C LYS A 85 -8.93 -6.72 5.51
N ILE A 86 -10.07 -6.06 5.64
CA ILE A 86 -10.44 -5.33 6.85
C ILE A 86 -10.96 -6.31 7.91
N ASP A 87 -10.40 -6.24 9.11
CA ASP A 87 -10.96 -6.88 10.29
C ASP A 87 -11.98 -5.93 10.95
N TRP A 88 -13.22 -5.99 10.47
CA TRP A 88 -14.29 -5.15 10.96
C TRP A 88 -14.64 -5.40 12.42
N LEU A 89 -14.50 -6.64 12.90
CA LEU A 89 -14.77 -7.00 14.29
C LEU A 89 -13.82 -6.27 15.23
N ASN A 90 -12.52 -6.27 14.91
CA ASN A 90 -11.49 -5.62 15.70
C ASN A 90 -11.19 -4.19 15.22
N ARG A 91 -11.86 -3.71 14.17
CA ARG A 91 -11.75 -2.36 13.60
C ARG A 91 -10.29 -2.01 13.25
N ARG A 92 -9.62 -2.91 12.52
CA ARG A 92 -8.23 -2.76 12.10
C ARG A 92 -8.01 -3.12 10.64
N VAL A 93 -6.95 -2.57 10.07
CA VAL A 93 -6.54 -2.83 8.68
C VAL A 93 -5.04 -2.69 8.52
N GLU A 94 -4.46 -3.44 7.60
CA GLU A 94 -3.08 -3.28 7.14
C GLU A 94 -3.07 -2.48 5.83
N ILE A 95 -2.13 -1.52 5.71
CA ILE A 95 -1.90 -0.70 4.54
C ILE A 95 -0.62 -1.18 3.86
N GLY A 96 -0.73 -1.54 2.58
CA GLY A 96 0.40 -1.92 1.74
C GLY A 96 0.66 -0.91 0.63
N TYR A 97 1.91 -0.76 0.22
CA TYR A 97 2.32 0.18 -0.85
C TYR A 97 3.60 -0.24 -1.54
N TRP A 98 3.78 0.28 -2.74
CA TRP A 98 5.04 0.25 -3.47
C TRP A 98 5.11 1.42 -4.46
N ILE A 99 6.31 1.75 -4.94
CA ILE A 99 6.53 2.83 -5.92
C ILE A 99 7.70 2.49 -6.83
N ALA A 100 7.63 2.90 -8.09
CA ALA A 100 8.72 2.77 -9.05
C ALA A 100 9.98 3.50 -8.57
N GLN A 101 11.16 2.91 -8.80
CA GLN A 101 12.44 3.38 -8.24
C GLN A 101 12.72 4.86 -8.51
N ARG A 102 12.43 5.33 -9.73
CA ARG A 102 12.68 6.73 -10.13
C ARG A 102 11.85 7.76 -9.35
N PHE A 103 10.79 7.34 -8.63
CA PHE A 103 9.95 8.20 -7.81
C PHE A 103 10.22 8.08 -6.31
N GLN A 104 11.18 7.23 -5.92
CA GLN A 104 11.57 7.09 -4.52
C GLN A 104 12.24 8.36 -3.98
N GLY A 105 12.29 8.46 -2.64
CA GLY A 105 12.96 9.57 -1.96
C GLY A 105 12.24 10.92 -2.04
N ARG A 106 11.11 11.01 -2.74
CA ARG A 106 10.36 12.27 -2.95
C ARG A 106 9.21 12.47 -1.96
N GLY A 107 9.02 11.59 -0.98
CA GLY A 107 7.94 11.68 0.01
C GLY A 107 6.55 11.26 -0.50
N ILE A 108 6.40 10.90 -1.77
CA ILE A 108 5.11 10.58 -2.42
C ILE A 108 4.35 9.50 -1.66
N VAL A 109 4.99 8.37 -1.32
CA VAL A 109 4.33 7.28 -0.60
C VAL A 109 3.92 7.72 0.81
N THR A 110 4.71 8.58 1.47
CA THR A 110 4.35 9.12 2.79
C THR A 110 3.05 9.92 2.72
N ASP A 111 2.88 10.76 1.69
CA ASP A 111 1.66 11.56 1.51
C ASP A 111 0.48 10.68 1.07
N ALA A 112 0.71 9.69 0.20
CA ALA A 112 -0.32 8.72 -0.17
C ALA A 112 -0.81 7.91 1.04
N CYS A 113 0.11 7.44 1.91
CA CYS A 113 -0.24 6.77 3.16
C CYS A 113 -1.05 7.69 4.08
N ARG A 114 -0.68 8.97 4.19
CA ARG A 114 -1.42 9.95 5.00
C ARG A 114 -2.87 10.05 4.54
N ALA A 115 -3.12 10.19 3.24
CA ALA A 115 -4.47 10.25 2.68
C ALA A 115 -5.27 8.97 2.95
N VAL A 116 -4.64 7.79 2.80
CA VAL A 116 -5.28 6.50 3.09
C VAL A 116 -5.58 6.35 4.57
N ILE A 117 -4.68 6.76 5.47
CA ILE A 117 -4.89 6.71 6.93
C ILE A 117 -6.05 7.62 7.33
N ASP A 118 -6.12 8.83 6.74
CA ASP A 118 -7.24 9.73 6.96
C ASP A 118 -8.57 9.10 6.55
N TYR A 119 -8.63 8.48 5.38
CA TYR A 119 -9.80 7.76 4.91
C TYR A 119 -10.18 6.60 5.84
N VAL A 120 -9.21 5.79 6.24
CA VAL A 120 -9.40 4.65 7.15
C VAL A 120 -10.01 5.09 8.49
N PHE A 121 -9.52 6.18 9.06
CA PHE A 121 -10.01 6.63 10.37
C PHE A 121 -11.27 7.51 10.27
N GLN A 122 -11.39 8.34 9.25
CA GLN A 122 -12.49 9.30 9.14
C GLN A 122 -13.73 8.70 8.48
N GLU A 123 -13.57 7.89 7.41
CA GLU A 123 -14.70 7.31 6.68
C GLU A 123 -15.07 5.93 7.21
N TRP A 124 -14.09 5.03 7.31
CA TRP A 124 -14.33 3.67 7.78
C TRP A 124 -14.45 3.57 9.30
N LYS A 125 -14.08 4.63 10.04
CA LYS A 125 -14.14 4.65 11.51
C LYS A 125 -13.41 3.47 12.16
N LEU A 126 -12.33 3.01 11.52
CA LEU A 126 -11.48 1.99 12.12
C LEU A 126 -10.70 2.57 13.31
N ASN A 127 -10.24 1.69 14.18
CA ASN A 127 -9.49 2.08 15.38
C ASN A 127 -7.98 1.98 15.20
N ARG A 128 -7.54 1.11 14.25
CA ARG A 128 -6.12 0.77 14.11
C ARG A 128 -5.74 0.57 12.64
N ALA A 129 -4.66 1.22 12.24
CA ALA A 129 -3.99 0.99 10.96
C ALA A 129 -2.60 0.42 11.21
N GLU A 130 -2.21 -0.59 10.41
CA GLU A 130 -0.90 -1.23 10.48
C GLU A 130 -0.14 -1.04 9.18
N ILE A 131 1.19 -0.98 9.27
CA ILE A 131 2.11 -1.07 8.13
C ILE A 131 3.13 -2.13 8.49
N HIS A 132 3.25 -3.14 7.62
CA HIS A 132 4.20 -4.23 7.77
C HIS A 132 5.33 -4.08 6.75
N CYS A 133 6.59 -4.27 7.18
CA CYS A 133 7.74 -4.18 6.28
C CYS A 133 8.90 -5.05 6.77
N ALA A 134 9.62 -5.67 5.85
CA ALA A 134 10.83 -6.39 6.20
C ALA A 134 11.89 -5.44 6.80
N PRO A 135 12.61 -5.81 7.89
CA PRO A 135 13.63 -4.96 8.52
C PRO A 135 14.69 -4.44 7.55
N GLY A 136 15.10 -5.27 6.57
CA GLY A 136 16.06 -4.90 5.53
C GLY A 136 15.54 -3.89 4.50
N ASN A 137 14.21 -3.69 4.40
CA ASN A 137 13.62 -2.67 3.54
C ASN A 137 13.54 -1.32 4.28
N GLU A 138 14.70 -0.72 4.52
CA GLU A 138 14.82 0.53 5.28
C GLU A 138 13.96 1.65 4.72
N LYS A 139 13.82 1.74 3.38
CA LYS A 139 13.00 2.75 2.71
C LYS A 139 11.52 2.58 3.05
N SER A 140 11.03 1.35 3.07
CA SER A 140 9.66 1.04 3.47
C SER A 140 9.45 1.33 4.96
N CYS A 141 10.35 0.86 5.83
CA CYS A 141 10.28 1.08 7.27
C CYS A 141 10.38 2.56 7.69
N ALA A 142 11.00 3.42 6.86
CA ALA A 142 11.08 4.85 7.13
C ALA A 142 9.73 5.57 7.00
N ILE A 143 8.77 5.00 6.27
CA ILE A 143 7.46 5.63 6.04
C ILE A 143 6.61 5.63 7.31
N PRO A 144 6.32 4.48 7.96
CA PRO A 144 5.57 4.48 9.21
C PRO A 144 6.26 5.30 10.31
N LYS A 145 7.59 5.24 10.41
CA LYS A 145 8.34 6.06 11.38
C LYS A 145 8.09 7.55 11.16
N ARG A 146 8.11 8.02 9.91
CA ARG A 146 7.89 9.43 9.54
C ARG A 146 6.45 9.87 9.79
N LEU A 147 5.50 8.94 9.70
CA LEU A 147 4.08 9.17 9.98
C LEU A 147 3.73 9.06 11.48
N GLY A 148 4.69 8.76 12.35
CA GLY A 148 4.48 8.66 13.79
C GLY A 148 3.86 7.34 14.25
N PHE A 149 3.90 6.29 13.41
CA PHE A 149 3.51 4.95 13.83
C PHE A 149 4.44 4.42 14.91
N GLN A 150 3.89 3.70 15.87
CA GLN A 150 4.67 3.00 16.87
C GLN A 150 5.15 1.66 16.34
N PHE A 151 6.43 1.36 16.53
CA PHE A 151 6.94 0.00 16.33
C PHE A 151 6.45 -0.89 17.47
N GLU A 152 5.86 -2.02 17.16
CA GLU A 152 5.31 -2.92 18.18
C GLU A 152 6.04 -4.27 18.26
N ALA A 153 6.42 -4.82 17.13
CA ALA A 153 7.05 -6.15 17.11
C ALA A 153 7.84 -6.40 15.82
N THR A 154 8.74 -7.37 15.90
CA THR A 154 9.27 -8.09 14.74
C THR A 154 8.76 -9.52 14.77
N LEU A 155 8.00 -9.90 13.75
CA LEU A 155 7.53 -11.26 13.55
C LEU A 155 8.62 -12.03 12.80
N ARG A 156 9.19 -13.05 13.44
CA ARG A 156 10.26 -13.84 12.83
C ARG A 156 9.73 -14.73 11.72
N GLU A 157 10.43 -14.74 10.58
CA GLU A 157 10.15 -15.64 9.45
C GLU A 157 8.68 -15.65 9.00
N SER A 158 8.02 -14.48 9.08
CA SER A 158 6.57 -14.37 8.88
C SER A 158 6.17 -14.18 7.42
N GLN A 159 7.12 -13.92 6.53
CA GLN A 159 6.86 -13.74 5.11
C GLN A 159 7.84 -14.55 4.25
N LEU A 160 7.29 -15.36 3.34
CA LEU A 160 8.09 -16.08 2.34
C LEU A 160 8.18 -15.23 1.07
N VAL A 161 9.40 -14.81 0.71
CA VAL A 161 9.68 -14.03 -0.50
C VAL A 161 10.80 -14.71 -1.28
N ASN A 162 10.52 -15.14 -2.50
CA ASN A 162 11.51 -15.80 -3.39
C ASN A 162 12.28 -16.95 -2.72
N GLY A 163 11.57 -17.81 -2.00
CA GLY A 163 12.16 -18.97 -1.31
C GLY A 163 12.94 -18.65 -0.05
N LYS A 164 12.94 -17.39 0.40
CA LYS A 164 13.57 -16.95 1.66
C LYS A 164 12.51 -16.49 2.65
N TYR A 165 12.61 -16.96 3.89
CA TYR A 165 11.81 -16.42 4.96
C TYR A 165 12.39 -15.07 5.43
N LEU A 166 11.55 -14.06 5.48
CA LEU A 166 11.87 -12.74 5.97
C LEU A 166 11.13 -12.45 7.27
N ASP A 167 11.81 -11.77 8.17
CA ASP A 167 11.18 -11.15 9.33
C ASP A 167 10.30 -9.99 8.87
N THR A 168 9.27 -9.65 9.64
CA THR A 168 8.38 -8.53 9.37
C THR A 168 8.26 -7.64 10.61
N ASN A 169 8.63 -6.39 10.46
CA ASN A 169 8.36 -5.35 11.45
C ASN A 169 6.91 -4.90 11.34
N VAL A 170 6.23 -4.86 12.47
CA VAL A 170 4.86 -4.37 12.62
C VAL A 170 4.90 -2.97 13.21
N TYR A 171 4.37 -2.01 12.48
CA TYR A 171 4.14 -0.64 12.93
C TYR A 171 2.64 -0.38 12.98
N ALA A 172 2.18 0.30 14.02
CA ALA A 172 0.77 0.58 14.22
C ALA A 172 0.50 2.03 14.56
N MET A 173 -0.65 2.53 14.11
CA MET A 173 -1.23 3.82 14.44
C MET A 173 -2.65 3.62 14.96
N LEU A 174 -2.97 4.24 16.09
CA LEU A 174 -4.35 4.28 16.60
C LEU A 174 -5.04 5.57 16.17
N ALA A 175 -6.33 5.50 15.90
CA ALA A 175 -7.12 6.66 15.47
C ALA A 175 -6.96 7.86 16.42
N ARG A 176 -7.01 7.61 17.75
CA ARG A 176 -6.83 8.65 18.79
C ARG A 176 -5.46 9.32 18.75
N ASP A 177 -4.42 8.61 18.32
CA ASP A 177 -3.05 9.16 18.27
C ASP A 177 -2.83 9.90 16.95
N TRP A 178 -3.45 9.43 15.86
CA TRP A 178 -3.47 10.14 14.57
C TRP A 178 -4.14 11.52 14.67
N GLU A 179 -5.26 11.62 15.41
CA GLU A 179 -5.92 12.90 15.65
C GLU A 179 -5.05 13.91 16.43
N LYS A 180 -4.21 13.42 17.36
CA LYS A 180 -3.28 14.30 18.09
C LYS A 180 -2.16 14.85 17.20
N LEU A 181 -1.69 14.07 16.20
CA LEU A 181 -0.64 14.51 15.27
C LEU A 181 -1.11 15.58 14.28
N LYS A 182 -2.44 15.76 14.11
CA LYS A 182 -3.04 16.78 13.25
C LYS A 182 -3.28 18.13 13.92
N ARG A 183 -3.18 18.15 15.23
CA ARG A 183 -3.33 19.39 16.04
C ARG A 183 -2.01 20.11 16.18
#